data_d0be8cef61a41e886b8d6be61cd68e4d
#
_entry.id   d0be8cef61a41e886b8d6be61cd68e4d
#
_cell.length_a   1.000
_cell.length_b   1.000
_cell.length_c   1.000
_cell.angle_alpha   90.00
_cell.angle_beta   90.00
_cell.angle_gamma   90.00
#
_symmetry.space_group_name_H-M   'P 1'
#
loop_
_entity.id
_entity.type
_entity.pdbx_description
1 polymer ?
#
loop_
_entity_poly.entity_id
_entity_poly.type
_entity_poly.pdbx_seq_one_letter_code
_entity_poly.pdbx_strand_id
1 'polypeptide(L)'
;MNKAIFFDRDGTITVDTGYPHKVKDLKFQENAIPGLKLIQNSGYKLIIVTNQSGIGRGYYTEQDYHAFMEELYFRLKKERINFDGEYFCPHISEDNCNCRKPNIGMLEKAVLDHDIDLQESWVIGDKTSDIELGRRAGCKTILVRTGNMGRDGNF
;
A
#
# COMPACT_ATOMS: atom_id res chain seq x y z
N MET A 1 -13.33 -13.09 12.63
CA MET A 1 -12.20 -12.34 12.03
C MET A 1 -12.56 -11.82 10.66
N ASN A 2 -12.01 -10.68 10.29
CA ASN A 2 -12.18 -10.09 8.97
C ASN A 2 -11.09 -10.59 8.02
N LYS A 3 -11.34 -10.52 6.72
CA LYS A 3 -10.32 -10.74 5.70
C LYS A 3 -10.03 -9.42 4.98
N ALA A 4 -8.80 -9.22 4.55
CA ALA A 4 -8.36 -7.97 3.97
C ALA A 4 -7.62 -8.14 2.64
N ILE A 5 -7.63 -7.08 1.84
CA ILE A 5 -6.70 -6.90 0.73
C ILE A 5 -5.81 -5.72 1.09
N PHE A 6 -4.53 -6.00 1.22
CA PHE A 6 -3.50 -5.01 1.49
C PHE A 6 -2.91 -4.53 0.17
N PHE A 7 -2.99 -3.24 -0.08
CA PHE A 7 -2.50 -2.63 -1.33
C PHE A 7 -1.23 -1.82 -1.06
N ASP A 8 -0.21 -2.02 -1.88
CA ASP A 8 0.81 -1.00 -2.06
C ASP A 8 0.18 0.23 -2.74
N ARG A 9 0.72 1.43 -2.48
CA ARG A 9 0.22 2.67 -3.06
C ARG A 9 0.90 2.99 -4.39
N ASP A 10 2.19 3.32 -4.35
CA ASP A 10 2.95 3.80 -5.51
C ASP A 10 3.33 2.65 -6.44
N GLY A 11 2.90 2.73 -7.69
CA GLY A 11 3.07 1.66 -8.67
C GLY A 11 1.90 0.67 -8.72
N THR A 12 0.96 0.74 -7.79
CA THR A 12 -0.20 -0.16 -7.69
C THR A 12 -1.51 0.60 -7.78
N ILE A 13 -1.81 1.49 -6.84
CA ILE A 13 -2.99 2.36 -6.90
C ILE A 13 -2.68 3.61 -7.70
N THR A 14 -1.56 4.26 -7.41
CA THR A 14 -1.10 5.48 -8.05
C THR A 14 0.19 5.26 -8.82
N VAL A 15 0.43 6.13 -9.80
CA VAL A 15 1.67 6.10 -10.60
C VAL A 15 2.86 6.49 -9.73
N ASP A 16 3.93 5.72 -9.79
CA ASP A 16 5.19 6.03 -9.13
C ASP A 16 6.05 6.92 -10.04
N THR A 17 6.15 8.20 -9.66
CA THR A 17 6.94 9.21 -10.38
C THR A 17 8.31 9.45 -9.75
N GLY A 18 8.75 8.57 -8.84
CA GLY A 18 9.95 8.78 -8.03
C GLY A 18 9.64 9.62 -6.79
N TYR A 19 9.32 8.93 -5.68
CA TYR A 19 8.95 9.57 -4.41
C TYR A 19 7.80 10.59 -4.53
N PRO A 20 6.65 10.21 -5.13
CA PRO A 20 5.54 11.16 -5.29
C PRO A 20 5.01 11.59 -3.91
N HIS A 21 4.95 12.90 -3.69
CA HIS A 21 4.51 13.49 -2.42
C HIS A 21 3.73 14.79 -2.59
N LYS A 22 3.79 15.41 -3.76
CA LYS A 22 3.02 16.63 -4.06
C LYS A 22 1.66 16.23 -4.62
N VAL A 23 0.61 16.93 -4.21
CA VAL A 23 -0.76 16.68 -4.68
C VAL A 23 -0.85 16.69 -6.22
N LYS A 24 -0.10 17.57 -6.88
CA LYS A 24 -0.04 17.63 -8.35
C LYS A 24 0.52 16.37 -9.01
N ASP A 25 1.28 15.56 -8.28
CA ASP A 25 1.89 14.33 -8.78
C ASP A 25 0.92 13.13 -8.67
N LEU A 26 -0.21 13.31 -8.01
CA LEU A 26 -1.18 12.25 -7.80
C LEU A 26 -1.89 11.90 -9.10
N LYS A 27 -1.65 10.70 -9.59
CA LYS A 27 -2.31 10.14 -10.76
C LYS A 27 -2.60 8.66 -10.49
N PHE A 28 -3.83 8.23 -10.75
CA PHE A 28 -4.19 6.81 -10.62
C PHE A 28 -3.55 5.99 -11.73
N GLN A 29 -3.15 4.76 -11.40
CA GLN A 29 -2.81 3.76 -12.39
C GLN A 29 -4.00 3.48 -13.28
N GLU A 30 -3.73 3.17 -14.54
CA GLU A 30 -4.76 2.70 -15.46
C GLU A 30 -5.47 1.47 -14.87
N ASN A 31 -6.79 1.46 -14.93
CA ASN A 31 -7.66 0.42 -14.38
C ASN A 31 -7.69 0.31 -12.84
N ALA A 32 -6.99 1.15 -12.09
CA ALA A 32 -7.05 1.10 -10.62
C ALA A 32 -8.46 1.41 -10.10
N ILE A 33 -9.09 2.46 -10.59
CA ILE A 33 -10.44 2.84 -10.15
C ILE A 33 -11.47 1.77 -10.50
N PRO A 34 -11.57 1.27 -11.75
CA PRO A 34 -12.49 0.17 -12.05
C PRO A 34 -12.22 -1.08 -11.21
N GLY A 35 -10.95 -1.43 -11.00
CA GLY A 35 -10.56 -2.59 -10.20
C GLY A 35 -10.99 -2.46 -8.75
N LEU A 36 -10.74 -1.30 -8.13
CA LEU A 36 -11.15 -1.04 -6.75
C LEU A 36 -12.67 -1.07 -6.59
N LYS A 37 -13.42 -0.53 -7.56
CA LYS A 37 -14.88 -0.61 -7.57
C LYS A 37 -15.41 -2.04 -7.58
N LEU A 38 -14.73 -2.92 -8.32
CA LEU A 38 -15.13 -4.33 -8.39
C LEU A 38 -14.92 -5.05 -7.06
N ILE A 39 -13.85 -4.75 -6.35
CA ILE A 39 -13.45 -5.51 -5.16
C ILE A 39 -13.96 -4.93 -3.84
N GLN A 40 -14.34 -3.65 -3.78
CA GLN A 40 -14.75 -3.05 -2.49
C GLN A 40 -15.99 -3.71 -1.87
N ASN A 41 -16.85 -4.33 -2.68
CA ASN A 41 -18.06 -5.01 -2.21
C ASN A 41 -17.87 -6.53 -2.09
N SER A 42 -16.62 -6.99 -2.14
CA SER A 42 -16.28 -8.41 -2.08
C SER A 42 -16.27 -9.02 -0.68
N GLY A 43 -16.52 -8.21 0.35
CA GLY A 43 -16.45 -8.61 1.75
C GLY A 43 -15.04 -8.52 2.35
N TYR A 44 -14.05 -8.03 1.62
CA TYR A 44 -12.71 -7.75 2.15
C TYR A 44 -12.62 -6.31 2.66
N LYS A 45 -11.87 -6.11 3.73
CA LYS A 45 -11.40 -4.78 4.10
C LYS A 45 -10.31 -4.35 3.12
N LEU A 46 -10.33 -3.09 2.71
CA LEU A 46 -9.32 -2.52 1.83
C LEU A 46 -8.37 -1.68 2.66
N ILE A 47 -7.09 -2.02 2.65
CA ILE A 47 -6.07 -1.38 3.50
C ILE A 47 -4.84 -1.06 2.66
N ILE A 48 -4.35 0.17 2.77
CA ILE A 48 -3.10 0.60 2.13
C ILE A 48 -1.93 0.31 3.08
N VAL A 49 -0.86 -0.32 2.55
CA VAL A 49 0.41 -0.53 3.25
C VAL A 49 1.55 -0.07 2.35
N THR A 50 2.22 1.01 2.72
CA THR A 50 3.13 1.71 1.84
C THR A 50 4.46 2.06 2.49
N ASN A 51 5.58 1.74 1.82
CA ASN A 51 6.88 2.27 2.18
C ASN A 51 7.00 3.71 1.65
N GLN A 52 7.33 4.64 2.55
CA GLN A 52 7.49 6.06 2.25
C GLN A 52 8.86 6.54 2.73
N SER A 53 9.91 5.89 2.24
CA SER A 53 11.29 6.17 2.66
C SER A 53 11.79 7.55 2.27
N GLY A 54 11.10 8.25 1.37
CA GLY A 54 11.39 9.64 1.06
C GLY A 54 11.33 10.56 2.28
N ILE A 55 10.51 10.20 3.27
CA ILE A 55 10.45 10.92 4.56
C ILE A 55 11.78 10.74 5.31
N GLY A 56 12.22 9.51 5.49
CA GLY A 56 13.51 9.21 6.15
C GLY A 56 14.73 9.76 5.40
N ARG A 57 14.62 9.91 4.09
CA ARG A 57 15.67 10.50 3.24
C ARG A 57 15.69 12.03 3.28
N GLY A 58 14.68 12.66 3.90
CA GLY A 58 14.56 14.11 3.92
C GLY A 58 14.03 14.72 2.62
N TYR A 59 13.43 13.94 1.73
CA TYR A 59 12.89 14.44 0.46
C TYR A 59 11.56 15.15 0.63
N TYR A 60 10.77 14.74 1.62
CA TYR A 60 9.49 15.33 2.00
C TYR A 60 9.16 14.95 3.44
N THR A 61 8.13 15.59 3.99
CA THR A 61 7.73 15.42 5.40
C THR A 61 6.53 14.48 5.54
N GLU A 62 6.24 14.06 6.78
CA GLU A 62 4.99 13.35 7.08
C GLU A 62 3.76 14.21 6.74
N GLN A 63 3.84 15.53 6.94
CA GLN A 63 2.75 16.43 6.55
C GLN A 63 2.49 16.40 5.05
N ASP A 64 3.54 16.35 4.23
CA ASP A 64 3.42 16.18 2.78
C ASP A 64 2.74 14.85 2.44
N TYR A 65 3.14 13.78 3.12
CA TYR A 65 2.52 12.47 2.98
C TYR A 65 1.02 12.52 3.30
N HIS A 66 0.65 13.10 4.43
CA HIS A 66 -0.76 13.19 4.83
C HIS A 66 -1.58 14.06 3.87
N ALA A 67 -1.03 15.15 3.36
CA ALA A 67 -1.70 15.99 2.35
C ALA A 67 -1.96 15.20 1.06
N PHE A 68 -1.00 14.39 0.62
CA PHE A 68 -1.16 13.51 -0.54
C PHE A 68 -2.27 12.47 -0.30
N MET A 69 -2.28 11.83 0.87
CA MET A 69 -3.30 10.83 1.24
C MET A 69 -4.68 11.46 1.36
N GLU A 70 -4.80 12.65 1.89
CA GLU A 70 -6.06 13.39 1.97
C GLU A 70 -6.66 13.60 0.57
N GLU A 71 -5.84 14.05 -0.39
CA GLU A 71 -6.28 14.21 -1.78
C GLU A 71 -6.62 12.87 -2.43
N LEU A 72 -5.84 11.83 -2.15
CA LEU A 72 -6.12 10.48 -2.65
C LEU A 72 -7.52 10.02 -2.20
N TYR A 73 -7.81 10.13 -0.92
CA TYR A 73 -9.12 9.74 -0.38
C TYR A 73 -10.25 10.62 -0.91
N PHE A 74 -10.00 11.91 -1.08
CA PHE A 74 -10.97 12.83 -1.68
C PHE A 74 -11.38 12.38 -3.09
N ARG A 75 -10.40 12.02 -3.93
CA ARG A 75 -10.66 11.51 -5.29
C ARG A 75 -11.32 10.15 -5.30
N LEU A 76 -10.90 9.25 -4.40
CA LEU A 76 -11.51 7.92 -4.25
C LEU A 76 -12.97 8.03 -3.82
N LYS A 77 -13.29 8.95 -2.91
CA LYS A 77 -14.66 9.17 -2.43
C LYS A 77 -15.60 9.63 -3.55
N LYS A 78 -15.11 10.44 -4.47
CA LYS A 78 -15.88 10.82 -5.68
C LYS A 78 -16.27 9.60 -6.52
N GLU A 79 -15.45 8.58 -6.50
CA GLU A 79 -15.67 7.30 -7.17
C GLU A 79 -16.41 6.27 -6.29
N ARG A 80 -16.88 6.69 -5.11
CA ARG A 80 -17.54 5.85 -4.12
C ARG A 80 -16.67 4.69 -3.64
N ILE A 81 -15.37 4.91 -3.55
CA ILE A 81 -14.39 3.95 -3.04
C ILE A 81 -13.90 4.42 -1.68
N ASN A 82 -13.97 3.54 -0.68
CA ASN A 82 -13.53 3.81 0.68
C ASN A 82 -12.53 2.74 1.13
N PHE A 83 -11.42 3.19 1.70
CA PHE A 83 -10.46 2.31 2.37
C PHE A 83 -10.78 2.23 3.85
N ASP A 84 -10.56 1.06 4.45
CA ASP A 84 -10.81 0.82 5.88
C ASP A 84 -9.63 1.24 6.75
N GLY A 85 -8.43 1.31 6.18
CA GLY A 85 -7.23 1.71 6.90
C GLY A 85 -6.04 1.98 6.00
N GLU A 86 -5.02 2.61 6.58
CA GLU A 86 -3.72 2.81 5.95
C GLU A 86 -2.59 2.74 6.96
N TYR A 87 -1.46 2.22 6.52
CA TYR A 87 -0.23 2.16 7.30
C TYR A 87 0.94 2.53 6.40
N PHE A 88 1.85 3.34 6.91
CA PHE A 88 3.04 3.73 6.17
C PHE A 88 4.29 3.54 7.01
N CYS A 89 5.41 3.31 6.34
CA CYS A 89 6.73 3.26 6.95
C CYS A 89 7.58 4.40 6.41
N PRO A 90 8.02 5.35 7.26
CA PRO A 90 8.84 6.48 6.82
C PRO A 90 10.33 6.17 6.75
N HIS A 91 10.74 4.97 7.17
CA HIS A 91 12.14 4.63 7.41
C HIS A 91 12.88 4.22 6.14
N ILE A 92 14.20 4.41 6.16
CA ILE A 92 15.14 3.82 5.20
C ILE A 92 15.57 2.43 5.68
N SER A 93 16.19 1.65 4.78
CA SER A 93 16.61 0.27 5.11
C SER A 93 17.56 0.22 6.31
N GLU A 94 18.44 1.20 6.42
CA GLU A 94 19.48 1.30 7.46
C GLU A 94 18.91 1.54 8.86
N ASP A 95 17.65 1.95 8.97
CA ASP A 95 16.98 2.16 10.27
C ASP A 95 16.60 0.85 10.97
N ASN A 96 16.63 -0.27 10.26
CA ASN A 96 16.32 -1.60 10.79
C ASN A 96 15.00 -1.67 11.55
N CYS A 97 13.95 -1.01 11.02
CA CYS A 97 12.62 -1.01 11.63
C CYS A 97 11.88 -2.32 11.33
N ASN A 98 10.78 -2.55 12.05
CA ASN A 98 9.91 -3.70 11.82
C ASN A 98 8.79 -3.42 10.81
N CYS A 99 8.60 -2.16 10.39
CA CYS A 99 7.48 -1.76 9.54
C CYS A 99 7.81 -1.70 8.05
N ARG A 100 9.08 -1.50 7.67
CA ARG A 100 9.47 -1.43 6.25
C ARG A 100 9.27 -2.78 5.57
N LYS A 101 8.42 -2.81 4.54
CA LYS A 101 8.22 -4.02 3.72
C LYS A 101 9.57 -4.52 3.17
N PRO A 102 9.89 -5.79 3.24
CA PRO A 102 8.99 -6.93 3.50
C PRO A 102 8.79 -7.31 4.97
N ASN A 103 9.23 -6.51 5.94
CA ASN A 103 8.91 -6.74 7.35
C ASN A 103 7.40 -6.56 7.58
N ILE A 104 6.85 -7.35 8.49
CA ILE A 104 5.39 -7.52 8.62
C ILE A 104 4.72 -6.54 9.60
N GLY A 105 5.46 -5.60 10.19
CA GLY A 105 4.96 -4.75 11.27
C GLY A 105 3.70 -3.96 10.93
N MET A 106 3.55 -3.48 9.68
CA MET A 106 2.32 -2.79 9.27
C MET A 106 1.12 -3.74 9.22
N LEU A 107 1.32 -5.00 8.80
CA LEU A 107 0.26 -6.01 8.78
C LEU A 107 -0.11 -6.43 10.20
N GLU A 108 0.86 -6.62 11.10
CA GLU A 108 0.60 -6.92 12.51
C GLU A 108 -0.27 -5.85 13.15
N LYS A 109 0.03 -4.59 12.88
CA LYS A 109 -0.78 -3.48 13.39
C LYS A 109 -2.20 -3.51 12.81
N ALA A 110 -2.34 -3.77 11.52
CA ALA A 110 -3.65 -3.90 10.88
C ALA A 110 -4.48 -5.05 11.47
N VAL A 111 -3.83 -6.18 11.78
CA VAL A 111 -4.48 -7.32 12.45
C VAL A 111 -5.10 -6.89 13.79
N LEU A 112 -4.34 -6.14 14.59
CA LEU A 112 -4.82 -5.66 15.90
C LEU A 112 -5.96 -4.65 15.74
N ASP A 113 -5.85 -3.73 14.80
CA ASP A 113 -6.83 -2.65 14.62
C ASP A 113 -8.14 -3.13 13.99
N HIS A 114 -8.10 -4.17 13.17
CA HIS A 114 -9.23 -4.60 12.34
C HIS A 114 -9.63 -6.07 12.50
N ASP A 115 -9.04 -6.79 13.42
CA ASP A 115 -9.31 -8.22 13.65
C ASP A 115 -9.20 -9.06 12.36
N ILE A 116 -8.02 -9.05 11.71
CA ILE A 116 -7.81 -9.64 10.38
C ILE A 116 -7.22 -11.04 10.48
N ASP A 117 -7.76 -11.96 9.67
CA ASP A 117 -7.17 -13.25 9.36
C ASP A 117 -6.25 -13.12 8.15
N LEU A 118 -4.93 -13.16 8.39
CA LEU A 118 -3.93 -13.03 7.34
C LEU A 118 -3.94 -14.19 6.33
N GLN A 119 -4.30 -15.40 6.77
CA GLN A 119 -4.35 -16.56 5.88
C GLN A 119 -5.46 -16.46 4.83
N GLU A 120 -6.54 -15.76 5.17
CA GLU A 120 -7.64 -15.49 4.24
C GLU A 120 -7.48 -14.16 3.49
N SER A 121 -6.36 -13.48 3.68
CA SER A 121 -6.09 -12.14 3.14
C SER A 121 -5.09 -12.15 1.98
N TRP A 122 -5.02 -11.03 1.29
CA TRP A 122 -4.17 -10.84 0.11
C TRP A 122 -3.25 -9.64 0.28
N VAL A 123 -2.07 -9.72 -0.32
CA VAL A 123 -1.19 -8.56 -0.54
C VAL A 123 -1.06 -8.34 -2.05
N ILE A 124 -1.33 -7.13 -2.50
CA ILE A 124 -1.25 -6.72 -3.91
C ILE A 124 -0.23 -5.59 -4.04
N GLY A 125 0.78 -5.77 -4.87
CA GLY A 125 1.81 -4.77 -5.08
C GLY A 125 2.58 -4.98 -6.38
N ASP A 126 3.48 -4.05 -6.67
CA ASP A 126 4.29 -4.03 -7.90
C ASP A 126 5.75 -4.43 -7.67
N LYS A 127 6.17 -4.59 -6.41
CA LYS A 127 7.55 -4.93 -6.05
C LYS A 127 7.67 -6.31 -5.43
N THR A 128 8.86 -6.89 -5.54
CA THR A 128 9.15 -8.18 -4.90
C THR A 128 9.02 -8.10 -3.38
N SER A 129 9.28 -6.92 -2.78
CA SER A 129 9.06 -6.69 -1.35
C SER A 129 7.60 -6.83 -0.92
N ASP A 130 6.64 -6.52 -1.80
CA ASP A 130 5.21 -6.73 -1.52
C ASP A 130 4.89 -8.23 -1.50
N ILE A 131 5.43 -8.98 -2.45
CA ILE A 131 5.22 -10.43 -2.52
C ILE A 131 5.87 -11.14 -1.33
N GLU A 132 7.09 -10.75 -0.98
CA GLU A 132 7.80 -11.29 0.18
C GLU A 132 7.07 -10.94 1.49
N LEU A 133 6.51 -9.74 1.60
CA LEU A 133 5.65 -9.35 2.73
C LEU A 133 4.49 -10.33 2.89
N GLY A 134 3.75 -10.58 1.82
CA GLY A 134 2.63 -11.51 1.84
C GLY A 134 3.07 -12.93 2.24
N ARG A 135 4.17 -13.39 1.67
CA ARG A 135 4.74 -14.71 1.99
C ARG A 135 5.08 -14.84 3.48
N ARG A 136 5.77 -13.84 4.03
CA ARG A 136 6.15 -13.83 5.47
C ARG A 136 4.94 -13.79 6.38
N ALA A 137 3.90 -13.07 5.99
CA ALA A 137 2.68 -12.92 6.77
C ALA A 137 1.68 -14.07 6.60
N GLY A 138 1.91 -14.99 5.67
CA GLY A 138 0.98 -16.08 5.37
C GLY A 138 -0.22 -15.66 4.52
N CYS A 139 -0.14 -14.50 3.85
CA CYS A 139 -1.15 -14.03 2.91
C CYS A 139 -0.97 -14.62 1.51
N LYS A 140 -2.04 -14.64 0.75
CA LYS A 140 -1.97 -14.82 -0.71
C LYS A 140 -1.42 -13.54 -1.34
N THR A 141 -0.80 -13.63 -2.53
CA THR A 141 -0.13 -12.49 -3.15
C THR A 141 -0.48 -12.33 -4.61
N ILE A 142 -0.53 -11.08 -5.08
CA ILE A 142 -0.67 -10.73 -6.49
C ILE A 142 0.37 -9.66 -6.83
N LEU A 143 1.21 -9.98 -7.82
CA LEU A 143 2.12 -9.00 -8.42
C LEU A 143 1.41 -8.33 -9.59
N VAL A 144 1.26 -7.00 -9.54
CA VAL A 144 0.69 -6.24 -10.65
C VAL A 144 1.77 -5.88 -11.67
N ARG A 145 1.38 -5.73 -12.93
CA ARG A 145 2.30 -5.38 -14.02
C ARG A 145 2.42 -3.87 -14.28
N THR A 146 1.88 -3.07 -13.39
CA THR A 146 2.10 -1.63 -13.34
C THR A 146 3.35 -1.33 -12.52
N GLY A 147 3.79 -0.08 -12.48
CA GLY A 147 4.92 0.32 -11.65
C GLY A 147 6.19 -0.47 -11.94
N ASN A 148 6.74 -1.08 -10.91
CA ASN A 148 8.03 -1.79 -10.97
C ASN A 148 7.95 -3.16 -11.68
N MET A 149 6.79 -3.80 -11.68
CA MET A 149 6.55 -5.13 -12.29
C MET A 149 7.45 -6.24 -11.71
N GLY A 150 7.86 -6.12 -10.46
CA GLY A 150 8.77 -7.09 -9.82
C GLY A 150 10.22 -7.01 -10.30
N ARG A 151 10.61 -5.93 -10.97
CA ARG A 151 11.98 -5.76 -11.52
C ARG A 151 12.99 -5.24 -10.50
N ASP A 152 12.56 -4.95 -9.29
CA ASP A 152 13.45 -4.50 -8.21
C ASP A 152 14.46 -5.58 -7.79
N GLY A 153 14.15 -6.86 -8.01
CA GLY A 153 15.09 -7.96 -7.85
C GLY A 153 15.61 -8.20 -6.44
N ASN A 154 14.93 -7.68 -5.42
CA ASN A 154 15.40 -7.73 -4.04
C ASN A 154 15.00 -9.01 -3.29
N PHE A 155 13.95 -9.71 -3.78
CA PHE A 155 13.40 -10.91 -3.11
C PHE A 155 12.90 -11.97 -4.08
#